data_368c8738292f045e1211d6914a852022
#
_entry.id   368c8738292f045e1211d6914a852022
#
_cell.length_a   1.000
_cell.length_b   1.000
_cell.length_c   1.000
_cell.angle_alpha   90.00
_cell.angle_beta   90.00
_cell.angle_gamma   90.00
#
_symmetry.space_group_name_H-M   'P 1'
#
loop_
_entity.id
_entity.type
_entity.pdbx_description
1 polymer ?
#
loop_
_entity_poly.entity_id
_entity_poly.type
_entity_poly.pdbx_seq_one_letter_code
_entity_poly.pdbx_strand_id
1 'polypeptide(L)'
;MKTSLTLEMEETLYAYCREKGEAVVEEVGMPDDLGIVDTLSLKIKPDQQFEWRCFELKVTKADFHSSAKLSFIGHYNYFVLPDFLYPKVASEIPDEIGVLLYYSYLDPENHSTPGYLVSEKKARYQDLQVAEPELIYRLITAQAREVGKAKQTQRGVRVFSTDQLYRELKRRMPEYDLYGGEVNYYDRFLTETQDQAVEALKEELAALRRAYFQLEETMLATNSEEGEDAF
;
A
#
# COMPACT_ATOMS: atom_id res chain seq x y z
N MET A 1 5.30 -8.52 -3.46
CA MET A 1 4.50 -8.16 -2.26
C MET A 1 4.98 -6.80 -1.82
N LYS A 2 4.07 -5.82 -1.62
CA LYS A 2 4.42 -4.48 -1.14
C LYS A 2 4.94 -4.56 0.31
N THR A 3 5.93 -3.75 0.66
CA THR A 3 6.43 -3.65 2.05
C THR A 3 5.48 -2.80 2.90
N SER A 4 5.55 -2.87 4.24
CA SER A 4 4.76 -2.00 5.12
C SER A 4 5.01 -0.52 4.80
N LEU A 5 6.27 -0.14 4.62
CA LEU A 5 6.66 1.22 4.26
C LEU A 5 6.01 1.69 2.94
N THR A 6 5.92 0.81 1.93
CA THR A 6 5.23 1.15 0.67
C THR A 6 3.75 1.45 0.92
N LEU A 7 3.07 0.62 1.72
CA LEU A 7 1.66 0.80 2.05
C LEU A 7 1.42 2.09 2.85
N GLU A 8 2.27 2.39 3.81
CA GLU A 8 2.21 3.64 4.60
C GLU A 8 2.39 4.88 3.71
N MET A 9 3.33 4.82 2.77
CA MET A 9 3.55 5.89 1.80
C MET A 9 2.36 6.07 0.84
N GLU A 10 1.77 4.98 0.36
CA GLU A 10 0.57 5.01 -0.49
C GLU A 10 -0.61 5.66 0.25
N GLU A 11 -0.90 5.23 1.46
CA GLU A 11 -1.97 5.78 2.29
C GLU A 11 -1.77 7.28 2.56
N THR A 12 -0.54 7.67 2.91
CA THR A 12 -0.20 9.07 3.17
C THR A 12 -0.30 9.92 1.90
N LEU A 13 0.15 9.41 0.75
CA LEU A 13 0.05 10.11 -0.53
C LEU A 13 -1.42 10.27 -0.96
N TYR A 14 -2.23 9.25 -0.76
CA TYR A 14 -3.65 9.31 -1.07
C TYR A 14 -4.34 10.42 -0.27
N ALA A 15 -4.10 10.49 1.04
CA ALA A 15 -4.63 11.54 1.90
C ALA A 15 -4.14 12.94 1.48
N TYR A 16 -2.84 13.07 1.21
CA TYR A 16 -2.21 14.31 0.74
C TYR A 16 -2.86 14.86 -0.55
N CYS A 17 -3.14 14.00 -1.53
CA CYS A 17 -3.83 14.40 -2.76
C CYS A 17 -5.27 14.82 -2.48
N ARG A 18 -5.99 14.07 -1.65
CA ARG A 18 -7.38 14.39 -1.29
C ARG A 18 -7.51 15.72 -0.55
N GLU A 19 -6.61 16.02 0.37
CA GLU A 19 -6.57 17.31 1.09
C GLU A 19 -6.40 18.49 0.14
N LYS A 20 -5.73 18.28 -1.00
CA LYS A 20 -5.57 19.28 -2.07
C LYS A 20 -6.77 19.36 -3.02
N GLY A 21 -7.82 18.58 -2.78
CA GLY A 21 -9.00 18.53 -3.63
C GLY A 21 -8.76 17.83 -4.96
N GLU A 22 -7.82 16.88 -5.01
CA GLU A 22 -7.51 16.09 -6.20
C GLU A 22 -8.30 14.76 -6.19
N ALA A 23 -8.81 14.35 -7.35
CA ALA A 23 -9.22 12.97 -7.56
C ALA A 23 -7.96 12.12 -7.73
N VAL A 24 -7.85 11.02 -6.99
CA VAL A 24 -6.63 10.21 -6.93
C VAL A 24 -6.97 8.72 -7.05
N VAL A 25 -6.16 8.00 -7.81
CA VAL A 25 -6.28 6.54 -8.01
C VAL A 25 -4.89 5.91 -8.12
N GLU A 26 -4.74 4.73 -7.53
CA GLU A 26 -3.52 3.95 -7.53
C GLU A 26 -3.47 2.94 -8.68
N GLU A 27 -2.25 2.55 -9.06
CA GLU A 27 -1.96 1.50 -10.04
C GLU A 27 -2.70 1.68 -11.38
N VAL A 28 -2.55 2.84 -12.01
CA VAL A 28 -3.23 3.17 -13.27
C VAL A 28 -2.38 2.72 -14.46
N GLY A 29 -2.86 1.71 -15.19
CA GLY A 29 -2.20 1.23 -16.40
C GLY A 29 -2.31 2.22 -17.55
N MET A 30 -1.18 2.56 -18.18
CA MET A 30 -1.11 3.48 -19.31
C MET A 30 -1.17 2.73 -20.66
N PRO A 31 -1.58 3.40 -21.74
CA PRO A 31 -1.58 2.82 -23.08
C PRO A 31 -0.15 2.62 -23.61
N ASP A 32 -0.02 1.94 -24.75
CA ASP A 32 1.20 1.86 -25.57
C ASP A 32 2.45 1.44 -24.79
N ASP A 33 2.30 0.52 -23.85
CA ASP A 33 3.39 0.05 -22.98
C ASP A 33 4.09 1.13 -22.16
N LEU A 34 3.43 2.27 -21.90
CA LEU A 34 3.95 3.33 -21.03
C LEU A 34 4.03 2.91 -19.55
N GLY A 35 3.61 1.70 -19.23
CA GLY A 35 3.74 1.11 -17.89
C GLY A 35 2.51 1.37 -17.01
N ILE A 36 2.77 1.37 -15.70
CA ILE A 36 1.75 1.61 -14.67
C ILE A 36 2.22 2.80 -13.84
N VAL A 37 1.37 3.80 -13.69
CA VAL A 37 1.60 4.91 -12.73
C VAL A 37 1.21 4.40 -11.35
N ASP A 38 2.11 4.48 -10.38
CA ASP A 38 1.80 4.03 -8.99
C ASP A 38 0.62 4.81 -8.42
N THR A 39 0.61 6.15 -8.60
CA THR A 39 -0.53 6.99 -8.21
C THR A 39 -0.73 8.11 -9.25
N LEU A 40 -1.93 8.19 -9.78
CA LEU A 40 -2.37 9.25 -10.70
C LEU A 40 -3.36 10.16 -10.01
N SER A 41 -3.14 11.47 -10.05
CA SER A 41 -4.11 12.43 -9.57
C SER A 41 -4.54 13.44 -10.64
N LEU A 42 -5.78 13.89 -10.50
CA LEU A 42 -6.45 14.86 -11.35
C LEU A 42 -7.00 16.00 -10.52
N LYS A 43 -6.65 17.22 -10.89
CA LYS A 43 -7.23 18.45 -10.33
C LYS A 43 -7.89 19.28 -11.42
N ILE A 44 -9.04 19.86 -11.11
CA ILE A 44 -9.67 20.87 -11.98
C ILE A 44 -9.20 22.25 -11.52
N LYS A 45 -8.57 23.00 -12.42
CA LYS A 45 -8.15 24.38 -12.17
C LYS A 45 -9.34 25.35 -12.25
N PRO A 46 -9.21 26.59 -11.74
CA PRO A 46 -10.27 27.60 -11.82
C PRO A 46 -10.72 27.93 -13.26
N ASP A 47 -9.82 27.78 -14.23
CA ASP A 47 -10.07 27.95 -15.67
C ASP A 47 -10.74 26.75 -16.34
N GLN A 48 -11.19 25.77 -15.56
CA GLN A 48 -11.80 24.50 -15.98
C GLN A 48 -10.84 23.56 -16.75
N GLN A 49 -9.54 23.84 -16.78
CA GLN A 49 -8.56 22.93 -17.33
C GLN A 49 -8.20 21.84 -16.32
N PHE A 50 -7.87 20.68 -16.80
CA PHE A 50 -7.38 19.57 -15.98
C PHE A 50 -5.88 19.69 -15.76
N GLU A 51 -5.46 19.38 -14.54
CA GLU A 51 -4.07 19.27 -14.16
C GLU A 51 -3.80 17.85 -13.68
N TRP A 52 -2.92 17.15 -14.37
CA TRP A 52 -2.56 15.77 -14.12
C TRP A 52 -1.23 15.67 -13.42
N ARG A 53 -1.17 14.83 -12.38
CA ARG A 53 0.05 14.56 -11.64
C ARG A 53 0.27 13.05 -11.54
N CYS A 54 1.51 12.64 -11.81
CA CYS A 54 1.96 11.26 -11.63
C CYS A 54 2.93 11.20 -10.47
N PHE A 55 2.78 10.16 -9.66
CA PHE A 55 3.66 9.90 -8.53
C PHE A 55 4.18 8.47 -8.65
N GLU A 56 5.50 8.33 -8.54
CA GLU A 56 6.23 7.07 -8.52
C GLU A 56 6.86 6.88 -7.15
N LEU A 57 6.50 5.79 -6.46
CA LEU A 57 6.97 5.48 -5.13
C LEU A 57 8.23 4.62 -5.23
N LYS A 58 9.28 5.02 -4.53
CA LYS A 58 10.53 4.25 -4.45
C LYS A 58 10.99 4.18 -3.01
N VAL A 59 11.14 2.97 -2.48
CA VAL A 59 11.45 2.76 -1.05
C VAL A 59 12.90 2.39 -0.79
N THR A 60 13.62 1.87 -1.81
CA THR A 60 15.03 1.50 -1.71
C THR A 60 15.82 1.97 -2.93
N LYS A 61 17.14 2.03 -2.80
CA LYS A 61 18.04 2.35 -3.93
C LYS A 61 17.93 1.32 -5.07
N ALA A 62 17.77 0.04 -4.74
CA ALA A 62 17.58 -1.01 -5.73
C ALA A 62 16.25 -0.85 -6.48
N ASP A 63 15.18 -0.45 -5.78
CA ASP A 63 13.89 -0.15 -6.36
C ASP A 63 13.95 1.10 -7.26
N PHE A 64 14.66 2.14 -6.84
CA PHE A 64 14.88 3.34 -7.64
C PHE A 64 15.60 3.04 -8.97
N HIS A 65 16.58 2.14 -8.97
CA HIS A 65 17.31 1.69 -10.17
C HIS A 65 16.68 0.48 -10.86
N SER A 66 15.49 0.06 -10.44
CA SER A 66 14.82 -1.06 -11.10
C SER A 66 14.57 -0.76 -12.58
N SER A 67 14.55 -1.82 -13.39
CA SER A 67 14.22 -1.72 -14.82
C SER A 67 12.73 -1.47 -15.07
N ALA A 68 11.93 -1.29 -14.01
CA ALA A 68 10.52 -0.92 -14.14
C ALA A 68 10.39 0.40 -14.88
N LYS A 69 9.48 0.43 -15.83
CA LYS A 69 9.25 1.61 -16.65
C LYS A 69 8.62 2.71 -15.81
N LEU A 70 9.27 3.86 -15.74
CA LEU A 70 8.71 5.05 -15.09
C LEU A 70 7.64 5.67 -15.98
N SER A 71 6.46 5.89 -15.42
CA SER A 71 5.29 6.40 -16.14
C SER A 71 5.04 7.88 -15.85
N PHE A 72 6.03 8.72 -16.14
CA PHE A 72 5.94 10.18 -15.98
C PHE A 72 5.23 10.83 -17.16
N ILE A 73 3.92 10.68 -17.23
CA ILE A 73 3.09 11.13 -18.36
C ILE A 73 2.26 12.40 -18.05
N GLY A 74 2.25 12.85 -16.80
CA GLY A 74 1.43 13.97 -16.33
C GLY A 74 2.05 15.34 -16.58
N HIS A 75 1.26 16.38 -16.31
CA HIS A 75 1.75 17.76 -16.33
C HIS A 75 2.82 18.01 -15.25
N TYR A 76 2.70 17.32 -14.12
CA TYR A 76 3.67 17.35 -13.02
C TYR A 76 3.95 15.93 -12.55
N ASN A 77 5.21 15.57 -12.55
CA ASN A 77 5.65 14.22 -12.24
C ASN A 77 6.56 14.25 -11.01
N TYR A 78 6.33 13.33 -10.07
CA TYR A 78 7.01 13.30 -8.79
C TYR A 78 7.52 11.92 -8.45
N PHE A 79 8.72 11.86 -7.86
CA PHE A 79 9.07 10.74 -7.00
C PHE A 79 8.55 10.98 -5.59
N VAL A 80 8.07 9.92 -4.95
CA VAL A 80 7.76 9.88 -3.52
C VAL A 80 8.78 8.96 -2.86
N LEU A 81 9.62 9.51 -2.00
CA LEU A 81 10.78 8.84 -1.42
C LEU A 81 10.74 8.95 0.10
N PRO A 82 11.16 7.90 0.85
CA PRO A 82 11.49 8.09 2.25
C PRO A 82 12.65 9.08 2.39
N ASP A 83 12.67 9.86 3.46
CA ASP A 83 13.68 10.89 3.74
C ASP A 83 15.12 10.35 3.68
N PHE A 84 15.34 9.15 4.23
CA PHE A 84 16.66 8.49 4.26
C PHE A 84 17.16 8.02 2.89
N LEU A 85 16.27 7.89 1.90
CA LEU A 85 16.64 7.46 0.54
C LEU A 85 17.09 8.65 -0.32
N TYR A 86 16.43 9.80 -0.17
CA TYR A 86 16.68 10.97 -1.01
C TYR A 86 18.15 11.38 -1.14
N PRO A 87 18.94 11.50 -0.06
CA PRO A 87 20.36 11.87 -0.17
C PRO A 87 21.20 10.92 -1.03
N LYS A 88 20.73 9.69 -1.21
CA LYS A 88 21.45 8.64 -1.96
C LYS A 88 21.16 8.65 -3.46
N VAL A 89 20.07 9.32 -3.88
CA VAL A 89 19.58 9.33 -5.27
C VAL A 89 19.33 10.73 -5.82
N ALA A 90 19.47 11.77 -5.01
CA ALA A 90 19.13 13.15 -5.35
C ALA A 90 19.81 13.64 -6.65
N SER A 91 21.09 13.26 -6.85
CA SER A 91 21.86 13.66 -8.05
C SER A 91 21.42 12.95 -9.34
N GLU A 92 20.59 11.91 -9.21
CA GLU A 92 20.14 11.09 -10.34
C GLU A 92 18.71 11.50 -10.80
N ILE A 93 18.04 12.37 -10.02
CA ILE A 93 16.66 12.81 -10.30
C ILE A 93 16.67 13.96 -11.32
N PRO A 94 16.04 13.79 -12.49
CA PRO A 94 15.96 14.82 -13.52
C PRO A 94 15.38 16.15 -13.00
N ASP A 95 15.83 17.26 -13.55
CA ASP A 95 15.44 18.60 -13.10
C ASP A 95 13.94 18.89 -13.16
N GLU A 96 13.26 18.31 -14.13
CA GLU A 96 11.82 18.43 -14.36
C GLU A 96 10.96 17.63 -13.38
N ILE A 97 11.52 16.58 -12.75
CA ILE A 97 10.80 15.71 -11.84
C ILE A 97 10.89 16.26 -10.41
N GLY A 98 9.74 16.41 -9.78
CA GLY A 98 9.64 16.83 -8.39
C GLY A 98 9.93 15.70 -7.40
N VAL A 99 10.08 16.07 -6.12
CA VAL A 99 10.29 15.10 -5.04
C VAL A 99 9.41 15.45 -3.86
N LEU A 100 8.66 14.47 -3.39
CA LEU A 100 7.99 14.48 -2.11
C LEU A 100 8.72 13.54 -1.17
N LEU A 101 9.13 14.02 -0.01
CA LEU A 101 9.76 13.22 1.04
C LEU A 101 8.71 12.75 2.03
N TYR A 102 8.72 11.47 2.30
CA TYR A 102 7.89 10.82 3.30
C TYR A 102 8.63 10.72 4.63
N TYR A 103 7.94 11.12 5.69
CA TYR A 103 8.35 10.99 7.08
C TYR A 103 7.29 10.20 7.85
N SER A 104 7.69 9.12 8.52
CA SER A 104 6.80 8.39 9.43
C SER A 104 6.58 9.16 10.72
N TYR A 105 5.37 9.10 11.28
CA TYR A 105 5.14 9.53 12.67
C TYR A 105 5.73 8.50 13.64
N LEU A 106 6.18 8.97 14.79
CA LEU A 106 6.66 8.11 15.89
C LEU A 106 5.48 7.40 16.58
N ASP A 107 4.30 8.02 16.53
CA ASP A 107 3.05 7.56 17.15
C ASP A 107 1.91 7.59 16.11
N PRO A 108 1.95 6.75 15.09
CA PRO A 108 0.98 6.79 13.96
C PRO A 108 -0.46 6.61 14.43
N GLU A 109 -0.71 5.97 15.57
CA GLU A 109 -2.04 5.75 16.14
C GLU A 109 -2.77 7.06 16.51
N ASN A 110 -2.04 8.15 16.72
CA ASN A 110 -2.58 9.47 17.06
C ASN A 110 -2.85 10.37 15.84
N HIS A 111 -2.60 9.85 14.63
CA HIS A 111 -2.71 10.58 13.38
C HIS A 111 -3.69 9.89 12.41
N SER A 112 -4.21 10.66 11.46
CA SER A 112 -5.10 10.13 10.40
C SER A 112 -4.36 9.36 9.31
N THR A 113 -3.03 9.47 9.27
CA THR A 113 -2.14 8.82 8.32
C THR A 113 -0.89 8.31 9.02
N PRO A 114 -0.20 7.30 8.51
CA PRO A 114 1.04 6.77 9.11
C PRO A 114 2.19 7.77 9.15
N GLY A 115 2.15 8.81 8.31
CA GLY A 115 3.19 9.81 8.19
C GLY A 115 2.71 11.06 7.47
N TYR A 116 3.65 11.87 7.00
CA TYR A 116 3.38 13.08 6.23
C TYR A 116 4.37 13.28 5.08
N LEU A 117 3.96 14.11 4.10
CA LEU A 117 4.76 14.42 2.92
C LEU A 117 5.24 15.87 2.93
N VAL A 118 6.52 16.07 2.62
CA VAL A 118 7.15 17.37 2.44
C VAL A 118 7.62 17.53 1.01
N SER A 119 7.29 18.67 0.38
CA SER A 119 7.78 18.96 -0.97
C SER A 119 9.22 19.46 -0.91
N GLU A 120 10.17 18.61 -1.24
CA GLU A 120 11.60 18.92 -1.29
C GLU A 120 11.99 19.60 -2.60
N LYS A 121 11.48 19.08 -3.71
CA LYS A 121 11.73 19.62 -5.04
C LYS A 121 10.40 19.75 -5.79
N LYS A 122 10.13 20.94 -6.34
CA LYS A 122 8.94 21.16 -7.17
C LYS A 122 9.14 20.58 -8.56
N ALA A 123 8.13 19.85 -9.06
CA ALA A 123 8.11 19.45 -10.46
C ALA A 123 7.97 20.65 -11.38
N ARG A 124 8.55 20.56 -12.58
CA ARG A 124 8.31 21.51 -13.67
C ARG A 124 7.14 21.02 -14.52
N TYR A 125 6.43 21.97 -15.11
CA TYR A 125 5.34 21.65 -16.04
C TYR A 125 5.89 20.92 -17.26
N GLN A 126 5.17 19.89 -17.70
CA GLN A 126 5.44 19.11 -18.89
C GLN A 126 4.13 18.95 -19.69
N ASP A 127 4.24 18.79 -20.99
CA ASP A 127 3.10 18.44 -21.83
C ASP A 127 2.70 16.96 -21.58
N LEU A 128 1.40 16.68 -21.65
CA LEU A 128 0.90 15.31 -21.50
C LEU A 128 1.47 14.40 -22.60
N GLN A 129 1.94 13.24 -22.21
CA GLN A 129 2.40 12.22 -23.14
C GLN A 129 1.27 11.31 -23.63
N VAL A 130 0.09 11.39 -23.00
CA VAL A 130 -1.11 10.63 -23.33
C VAL A 130 -2.26 11.60 -23.54
N ALA A 131 -3.11 11.33 -24.51
CA ALA A 131 -4.29 12.16 -24.78
C ALA A 131 -5.21 12.23 -23.55
N GLU A 132 -5.67 13.41 -23.20
CA GLU A 132 -6.47 13.64 -21.98
C GLU A 132 -7.74 12.79 -21.89
N PRO A 133 -8.53 12.53 -22.97
CA PRO A 133 -9.66 11.60 -22.91
C PRO A 133 -9.24 10.18 -22.53
N GLU A 134 -8.07 9.73 -22.99
CA GLU A 134 -7.53 8.41 -22.60
C GLU A 134 -7.15 8.37 -21.12
N LEU A 135 -6.54 9.42 -20.59
CA LEU A 135 -6.23 9.53 -19.16
C LEU A 135 -7.48 9.49 -18.29
N ILE A 136 -8.53 10.20 -18.69
CA ILE A 136 -9.84 10.17 -18.00
C ILE A 136 -10.40 8.75 -18.01
N TYR A 137 -10.38 8.07 -19.16
CA TYR A 137 -10.85 6.71 -19.28
C TYR A 137 -10.07 5.74 -18.39
N ARG A 138 -8.74 5.86 -18.35
CA ARG A 138 -7.86 5.05 -17.51
C ARG A 138 -8.13 5.28 -16.03
N LEU A 139 -8.26 6.54 -15.61
CA LEU A 139 -8.59 6.89 -14.24
C LEU A 139 -9.93 6.30 -13.80
N ILE A 140 -10.99 6.45 -14.63
CA ILE A 140 -12.32 5.90 -14.34
C ILE A 140 -12.27 4.36 -14.28
N THR A 141 -11.55 3.71 -15.19
CA THR A 141 -11.43 2.25 -15.22
C THR A 141 -10.69 1.73 -13.99
N ALA A 142 -9.60 2.39 -13.58
CA ALA A 142 -8.88 2.05 -12.37
C ALA A 142 -9.76 2.25 -11.12
N GLN A 143 -10.49 3.37 -11.04
CA GLN A 143 -11.45 3.62 -9.96
C GLN A 143 -12.56 2.56 -9.91
N ALA A 144 -13.10 2.14 -11.04
CA ALA A 144 -14.11 1.08 -11.11
C ALA A 144 -13.55 -0.26 -10.61
N ARG A 145 -12.28 -0.56 -10.89
CA ARG A 145 -11.57 -1.73 -10.36
C ARG A 145 -11.49 -1.69 -8.83
N GLU A 146 -11.10 -0.55 -8.26
CA GLU A 146 -10.99 -0.40 -6.79
C GLU A 146 -12.37 -0.50 -6.12
N VAL A 147 -13.41 0.10 -6.69
CA VAL A 147 -14.80 -0.08 -6.22
C VAL A 147 -15.21 -1.56 -6.31
N GLY A 148 -14.81 -2.26 -7.35
CA GLY A 148 -15.04 -3.70 -7.50
C GLY A 148 -14.38 -4.51 -6.38
N LYS A 149 -13.11 -4.25 -6.09
CA LYS A 149 -12.36 -4.87 -4.98
C LYS A 149 -13.05 -4.59 -3.63
N ALA A 150 -13.40 -3.33 -3.36
CA ALA A 150 -14.08 -2.93 -2.12
C ALA A 150 -15.42 -3.65 -1.93
N LYS A 151 -16.23 -3.76 -3.00
CA LYS A 151 -17.50 -4.53 -2.96
C LYS A 151 -17.27 -6.01 -2.71
N GLN A 152 -16.21 -6.60 -3.24
CA GLN A 152 -15.86 -8.00 -2.98
C GLN A 152 -15.45 -8.19 -1.52
N THR A 153 -14.65 -7.27 -0.96
CA THR A 153 -14.23 -7.28 0.44
C THR A 153 -15.42 -7.09 1.39
N GLN A 154 -16.34 -6.15 1.10
CA GLN A 154 -17.55 -5.92 1.91
C GLN A 154 -18.52 -7.11 1.88
N ARG A 155 -18.58 -7.86 0.80
CA ARG A 155 -19.39 -9.09 0.74
C ARG A 155 -18.88 -10.19 1.65
N GLY A 156 -17.83 -9.90 2.41
CA GLY A 156 -17.02 -10.84 3.14
C GLY A 156 -16.26 -11.72 2.15
N VAL A 157 -15.23 -12.37 2.62
CA VAL A 157 -14.73 -13.56 1.96
C VAL A 157 -15.90 -14.54 2.03
N ARG A 158 -16.88 -14.42 1.12
CA ARG A 158 -17.66 -15.57 0.72
C ARG A 158 -16.59 -16.45 0.13
N VAL A 159 -16.04 -17.24 1.02
CA VAL A 159 -15.33 -18.44 0.74
C VAL A 159 -15.85 -18.89 -0.61
N PHE A 160 -14.97 -18.93 -1.60
CA PHE A 160 -15.27 -19.64 -2.84
C PHE A 160 -16.07 -20.85 -2.41
N SER A 161 -17.28 -21.03 -2.93
CA SER A 161 -17.97 -22.29 -2.64
C SER A 161 -16.99 -23.40 -2.97
N THR A 162 -17.02 -24.49 -2.26
CA THR A 162 -16.10 -25.61 -2.49
C THR A 162 -16.02 -25.94 -3.99
N ASP A 163 -17.14 -25.81 -4.71
CA ASP A 163 -17.23 -25.98 -6.16
C ASP A 163 -16.46 -24.91 -6.97
N GLN A 164 -16.44 -23.66 -6.52
CA GLN A 164 -15.69 -22.59 -7.21
C GLN A 164 -14.20 -22.76 -6.99
N LEU A 165 -13.79 -23.13 -5.77
CA LEU A 165 -12.40 -23.45 -5.43
C LEU A 165 -11.92 -24.66 -6.24
N TYR A 166 -12.76 -25.69 -6.35
CA TYR A 166 -12.46 -26.88 -7.13
C TYR A 166 -12.33 -26.59 -8.63
N ARG A 167 -13.24 -25.78 -9.20
CA ARG A 167 -13.13 -25.36 -10.61
C ARG A 167 -11.87 -24.56 -10.89
N GLU A 168 -11.49 -23.67 -9.98
CA GLU A 168 -10.27 -22.87 -10.13
C GLU A 168 -9.00 -23.72 -9.96
N LEU A 169 -8.99 -24.66 -9.01
CA LEU A 169 -7.92 -25.64 -8.83
C LEU A 169 -7.78 -26.51 -10.07
N LYS A 170 -8.85 -27.06 -10.59
CA LYS A 170 -8.86 -27.90 -11.81
C LYS A 170 -8.44 -27.10 -13.05
N ARG A 171 -8.77 -25.81 -13.13
CA ARG A 171 -8.31 -24.94 -14.22
C ARG A 171 -6.80 -24.71 -14.18
N ARG A 172 -6.21 -24.55 -12.97
CA ARG A 172 -4.77 -24.32 -12.79
C ARG A 172 -3.95 -25.60 -12.82
N MET A 173 -4.53 -26.69 -12.37
CA MET A 173 -3.92 -28.01 -12.33
C MET A 173 -4.94 -29.04 -12.87
N PRO A 174 -4.98 -29.27 -14.21
CA PRO A 174 -5.95 -30.17 -14.84
C PRO A 174 -5.86 -31.62 -14.33
N GLU A 175 -4.69 -32.02 -13.81
CA GLU A 175 -4.43 -33.35 -13.25
C GLU A 175 -4.91 -33.52 -11.80
N TYR A 176 -5.44 -32.45 -11.20
CA TYR A 176 -5.93 -32.49 -9.82
C TYR A 176 -7.19 -33.34 -9.74
N ASP A 177 -7.10 -34.48 -9.09
CA ASP A 177 -8.23 -35.39 -8.80
C ASP A 177 -8.54 -35.38 -7.30
N LEU A 178 -9.74 -34.94 -6.94
CA LEU A 178 -10.22 -34.86 -5.57
C LEU A 178 -10.43 -36.25 -4.96
N TYR A 179 -10.65 -37.25 -5.79
CA TYR A 179 -11.09 -38.57 -5.38
C TYR A 179 -10.11 -39.70 -5.68
N GLY A 180 -8.99 -39.43 -6.35
CA GLY A 180 -8.13 -40.46 -6.94
C GLY A 180 -6.68 -40.47 -6.51
N GLY A 181 -6.21 -39.61 -5.64
CA GLY A 181 -4.79 -39.50 -5.30
C GLY A 181 -4.44 -39.84 -3.85
N GLU A 182 -3.28 -40.45 -3.63
CA GLU A 182 -2.73 -40.73 -2.30
C GLU A 182 -2.39 -39.46 -1.49
N VAL A 183 -2.40 -38.26 -2.10
CA VAL A 183 -2.12 -36.98 -1.44
C VAL A 183 -3.18 -35.96 -1.85
N ASN A 184 -4.09 -35.65 -0.94
CA ASN A 184 -5.02 -34.54 -1.10
C ASN A 184 -4.33 -33.20 -0.79
N TYR A 185 -3.84 -32.53 -1.82
CA TYR A 185 -3.19 -31.22 -1.68
C TYR A 185 -4.09 -30.14 -1.07
N TYR A 186 -5.41 -30.27 -1.16
CA TYR A 186 -6.37 -29.36 -0.54
C TYR A 186 -6.39 -29.56 0.98
N ASP A 187 -6.45 -30.78 1.46
CA ASP A 187 -6.40 -31.09 2.87
C ASP A 187 -5.04 -30.69 3.47
N ARG A 188 -3.96 -30.94 2.74
CA ARG A 188 -2.62 -30.48 3.12
C ARG A 188 -2.54 -28.95 3.19
N PHE A 189 -3.07 -28.24 2.20
CA PHE A 189 -3.13 -26.78 2.20
C PHE A 189 -3.98 -26.24 3.36
N LEU A 190 -5.15 -26.83 3.64
CA LEU A 190 -5.98 -26.45 4.78
C LEU A 190 -5.26 -26.71 6.09
N THR A 191 -4.62 -27.86 6.25
CA THR A 191 -3.86 -28.22 7.45
C THR A 191 -2.69 -27.27 7.67
N GLU A 192 -1.87 -27.03 6.63
CA GLU A 192 -0.73 -26.10 6.70
C GLU A 192 -1.18 -24.65 6.99
N THR A 193 -2.29 -24.20 6.42
CA THR A 193 -2.83 -22.85 6.68
C THR A 193 -3.43 -22.73 8.07
N GLN A 194 -4.13 -23.75 8.54
CA GLN A 194 -4.67 -23.79 9.90
C GLN A 194 -3.55 -23.87 10.92
N ASP A 195 -2.53 -24.68 10.69
CA ASP A 195 -1.38 -24.80 11.58
C ASP A 195 -0.61 -23.48 11.68
N GLN A 196 -0.37 -22.79 10.58
CA GLN A 196 0.28 -21.48 10.57
C GLN A 196 -0.55 -20.42 11.31
N ALA A 197 -1.86 -20.36 11.10
CA ALA A 197 -2.74 -19.44 11.79
C ALA A 197 -2.82 -19.75 13.30
N VAL A 198 -2.88 -21.03 13.67
CA VAL A 198 -2.88 -21.47 15.06
C VAL A 198 -1.56 -21.15 15.75
N GLU A 199 -0.42 -21.36 15.10
CA GLU A 199 0.90 -21.00 15.65
C GLU A 199 1.05 -19.49 15.80
N ALA A 200 0.64 -18.67 14.81
CA ALA A 200 0.64 -17.22 14.91
C ALA A 200 -0.22 -16.73 16.10
N LEU A 201 -1.42 -17.27 16.26
CA LEU A 201 -2.29 -16.96 17.40
C LEU A 201 -1.70 -17.37 18.75
N LYS A 202 -0.99 -18.50 18.81
CA LYS A 202 -0.29 -18.93 20.03
C LYS A 202 0.86 -17.99 20.40
N GLU A 203 1.64 -17.53 19.40
CA GLU A 203 2.71 -16.57 19.61
C GLU A 203 2.17 -15.22 20.09
N GLU A 204 1.09 -14.74 19.49
CA GLU A 204 0.43 -13.50 19.89
C GLU A 204 -0.14 -13.60 21.32
N LEU A 205 -0.80 -14.72 21.64
CA LEU A 205 -1.29 -14.99 22.99
C LEU A 205 -0.15 -15.04 24.03
N ALA A 206 0.99 -15.64 23.66
CA ALA A 206 2.16 -15.71 24.54
C ALA A 206 2.80 -14.33 24.74
N ALA A 207 2.80 -13.48 23.72
CA ALA A 207 3.27 -12.10 23.82
C ALA A 207 2.34 -11.26 24.72
N LEU A 208 1.03 -11.39 24.54
CA LEU A 208 0.02 -10.69 25.34
C LEU A 208 0.10 -11.08 26.83
N ARG A 209 0.27 -12.37 27.12
CA ARG A 209 0.47 -12.85 28.49
C ARG A 209 1.72 -12.28 29.14
N ARG A 210 2.84 -12.21 28.41
CA ARG A 210 4.09 -11.58 28.92
C ARG A 210 3.88 -10.12 29.24
N ALA A 211 3.24 -9.37 28.35
CA ALA A 211 2.92 -7.97 28.57
C ALA A 211 1.99 -7.78 29.78
N TYR A 212 0.99 -8.63 29.94
CA TYR A 212 0.09 -8.61 31.10
C TYR A 212 0.84 -8.82 32.42
N PHE A 213 1.70 -9.84 32.51
CA PHE A 213 2.49 -10.09 33.72
C PHE A 213 3.45 -8.95 34.06
N GLN A 214 4.08 -8.33 33.04
CA GLN A 214 4.93 -7.16 33.26
C GLN A 214 4.14 -5.97 33.81
N LEU A 215 2.92 -5.76 33.33
CA LEU A 215 2.03 -4.71 33.80
C LEU A 215 1.60 -4.96 35.24
N GLU A 216 1.28 -6.20 35.58
CA GLU A 216 0.90 -6.62 36.92
C GLU A 216 2.06 -6.44 37.93
N GLU A 217 3.29 -6.84 37.56
CA GLU A 217 4.49 -6.59 38.37
C GLU A 217 4.74 -5.10 38.58
N THR A 218 4.57 -4.27 37.53
CA THR A 218 4.73 -2.83 37.61
C THR A 218 3.69 -2.19 38.54
N MET A 219 2.43 -2.62 38.45
CA MET A 219 1.36 -2.14 39.34
C MET A 219 1.57 -2.55 40.80
N LEU A 220 2.10 -3.74 41.05
CA LEU A 220 2.42 -4.21 42.42
C LEU A 220 3.62 -3.43 42.99
N ALA A 221 4.61 -3.10 42.18
CA ALA A 221 5.75 -2.29 42.59
C ALA A 221 5.35 -0.85 42.95
N THR A 222 4.50 -0.20 42.13
CA THR A 222 3.99 1.15 42.43
C THR A 222 3.11 1.20 43.67
N ASN A 223 2.28 0.18 43.93
CA ASN A 223 1.46 0.12 45.13
C ASN A 223 2.26 -0.16 46.42
N SER A 224 3.46 -0.74 46.31
CA SER A 224 4.34 -0.96 47.47
C SER A 224 5.14 0.31 47.84
N GLU A 225 5.46 1.18 46.87
CA GLU A 225 6.15 2.48 47.13
C GLU A 225 5.18 3.50 47.74
N GLU A 226 3.89 3.52 47.38
CA GLU A 226 2.90 4.43 47.99
C GLU A 226 2.52 4.04 49.45
N GLY A 227 2.83 2.81 49.88
CA GLY A 227 2.54 2.34 51.22
C GLY A 227 3.63 2.63 52.28
N GLU A 228 4.85 2.96 51.87
CA GLU A 228 5.97 3.28 52.79
C GLU A 228 6.08 4.77 53.17
N ASP A 229 5.45 5.68 52.43
CA ASP A 229 5.47 7.13 52.74
C ASP A 229 4.29 7.56 53.66
N ALA A 230 3.54 6.64 54.22
CA ALA A 230 2.36 6.96 55.06
C ALA A 230 2.54 6.59 56.58
N PHE A 231 3.82 6.61 57.10
CA PHE A 231 4.05 6.48 58.52
C PHE A 231 5.06 7.48 59.05
#